data_4a109b3cf0e9d1b771de3ca910c89c14
#
_entry.id   4a109b3cf0e9d1b771de3ca910c89c14
#
_cell.length_a   1.000
_cell.length_b   1.000
_cell.length_c   1.000
_cell.angle_alpha   90.00
_cell.angle_beta   90.00
_cell.angle_gamma   90.00
#
_symmetry.space_group_name_H-M   'P 1'
#
loop_
_entity.id
_entity.type
_entity.pdbx_description
1 polymer ?
#
loop_
_entity_poly.entity_id
_entity_poly.type
_entity_poly.pdbx_seq_one_letter_code
_entity_poly.pdbx_strand_id
1 'polypeptide(L)'
;MIIALILVLLLALAYGALQGLLGHGPFRFLNTMYLKSLPGNAEIYRPENVAPVENSPLSGMNLCFLGSSVTEGAASLETSFAEYIAVRNNCTYVKEAVGGTTLADNDKTSYIQRMLHNIDPNAQFDAFICQLSTNDASNAIPLGEISSSRNLEDFDTKTVLGALEYIIVYADTTWHCPVVFYTGTQYDSP
;
A
#
# COMPACT_ATOMS: atom_id res chain seq x y z
N MET A 1 -47.55 -0.29 -8.96
CA MET A 1 -46.38 -0.69 -9.79
C MET A 1 -45.36 0.45 -9.93
N ILE A 2 -45.74 1.64 -10.40
CA ILE A 2 -44.81 2.79 -10.60
C ILE A 2 -44.15 3.24 -9.30
N ILE A 3 -44.89 3.38 -8.19
CA ILE A 3 -44.34 3.78 -6.88
C ILE A 3 -43.30 2.78 -6.38
N ALA A 4 -43.52 1.47 -6.52
CA ALA A 4 -42.57 0.45 -6.13
C ALA A 4 -41.26 0.54 -6.97
N LEU A 5 -41.36 0.81 -8.27
CA LEU A 5 -40.23 0.99 -9.15
C LEU A 5 -39.38 2.23 -8.75
N ILE A 6 -40.06 3.35 -8.44
CA ILE A 6 -39.41 4.57 -7.98
C ILE A 6 -38.64 4.30 -6.66
N LEU A 7 -39.27 3.58 -5.73
CA LEU A 7 -38.67 3.26 -4.43
C LEU A 7 -37.41 2.40 -4.61
N VAL A 8 -37.48 1.39 -5.50
CA VAL A 8 -36.30 0.55 -5.81
C VAL A 8 -35.16 1.37 -6.43
N LEU A 9 -35.49 2.28 -7.35
CA LEU A 9 -34.47 3.18 -7.96
C LEU A 9 -33.82 4.09 -6.92
N LEU A 10 -34.60 4.67 -6.01
CA LEU A 10 -34.09 5.53 -4.94
C LEU A 10 -33.18 4.74 -3.98
N LEU A 11 -33.54 3.52 -3.63
CA LEU A 11 -32.72 2.64 -2.80
C LEU A 11 -31.41 2.27 -3.51
N ALA A 12 -31.45 1.96 -4.80
CA ALA A 12 -30.27 1.66 -5.60
C ALA A 12 -29.32 2.87 -5.69
N LEU A 13 -29.87 4.07 -5.89
CA LEU A 13 -29.08 5.31 -5.90
C LEU A 13 -28.47 5.60 -4.54
N ALA A 14 -29.23 5.44 -3.46
CA ALA A 14 -28.73 5.63 -2.10
C ALA A 14 -27.61 4.63 -1.76
N TYR A 15 -27.78 3.37 -2.14
CA TYR A 15 -26.76 2.35 -1.99
C TYR A 15 -25.50 2.68 -2.81
N GLY A 16 -25.69 3.08 -4.08
CA GLY A 16 -24.58 3.50 -4.93
C GLY A 16 -23.82 4.70 -4.36
N ALA A 17 -24.53 5.70 -3.84
CA ALA A 17 -23.93 6.86 -3.19
C ALA A 17 -23.14 6.46 -1.93
N LEU A 18 -23.68 5.56 -1.11
CA LEU A 18 -22.97 5.02 0.06
C LEU A 18 -21.67 4.30 -0.36
N GLN A 19 -21.73 3.43 -1.37
CA GLN A 19 -20.54 2.80 -1.93
C GLN A 19 -19.54 3.83 -2.48
N GLY A 20 -20.06 4.88 -3.10
CA GLY A 20 -19.24 5.99 -3.60
C GLY A 20 -18.49 6.74 -2.50
N LEU A 21 -19.10 6.95 -1.34
CA LEU A 21 -18.43 7.54 -0.17
C LEU A 21 -17.33 6.63 0.41
N LEU A 22 -17.47 5.32 0.22
CA LEU A 22 -16.44 4.33 0.57
C LEU A 22 -15.35 4.15 -0.51
N GLY A 23 -15.40 4.94 -1.57
CA GLY A 23 -14.44 4.87 -2.68
C GLY A 23 -14.75 3.84 -3.76
N HIS A 24 -15.94 3.22 -3.73
CA HIS A 24 -16.32 2.14 -4.64
C HIS A 24 -17.37 2.55 -5.68
N GLY A 25 -17.36 1.84 -6.81
CA GLY A 25 -18.40 1.96 -7.84
C GLY A 25 -18.41 3.30 -8.59
N PRO A 26 -19.51 3.58 -9.33
CA PRO A 26 -19.61 4.74 -10.23
C PRO A 26 -19.64 6.10 -9.51
N PHE A 27 -19.98 6.13 -8.21
CA PHE A 27 -20.03 7.35 -7.41
C PHE A 27 -18.78 7.58 -6.56
N ARG A 28 -17.66 6.88 -6.85
CA ARG A 28 -16.38 7.04 -6.12
C ARG A 28 -15.86 8.49 -6.05
N PHE A 29 -16.31 9.35 -6.98
CA PHE A 29 -16.00 10.78 -6.94
C PHE A 29 -16.46 11.46 -5.64
N LEU A 30 -17.50 10.94 -4.95
CA LEU A 30 -17.96 11.45 -3.65
C LEU A 30 -16.89 11.28 -2.58
N ASN A 31 -16.20 10.14 -2.56
CA ASN A 31 -15.06 9.94 -1.68
C ASN A 31 -13.91 10.92 -2.01
N THR A 32 -13.59 11.10 -3.29
CA THR A 32 -12.57 12.07 -3.70
C THR A 32 -12.94 13.50 -3.28
N MET A 33 -14.20 13.90 -3.41
CA MET A 33 -14.67 15.21 -2.94
C MET A 33 -14.54 15.34 -1.42
N TYR A 34 -14.93 14.31 -0.69
CA TYR A 34 -14.77 14.26 0.76
C TYR A 34 -13.31 14.37 1.16
N LEU A 35 -12.43 13.55 0.57
CA LEU A 35 -10.99 13.59 0.87
C LEU A 35 -10.39 14.97 0.57
N LYS A 36 -10.76 15.61 -0.55
CA LYS A 36 -10.32 16.98 -0.87
C LYS A 36 -10.78 18.03 0.15
N SER A 37 -11.87 17.78 0.87
CA SER A 37 -12.38 18.69 1.89
C SER A 37 -11.65 18.59 3.24
N LEU A 38 -10.86 17.53 3.44
CA LEU A 38 -10.11 17.32 4.68
C LEU A 38 -8.96 18.32 4.78
N PRO A 39 -8.77 18.99 5.94
CA PRO A 39 -7.69 19.97 6.11
C PRO A 39 -6.29 19.42 5.81
N GLY A 40 -6.03 18.14 6.14
CA GLY A 40 -4.76 17.47 5.87
C GLY A 40 -4.46 17.26 4.37
N ASN A 41 -5.48 17.37 3.50
CA ASN A 41 -5.33 17.23 2.05
C ASN A 41 -5.32 18.60 1.33
N ALA A 42 -5.13 19.68 2.07
CA ALA A 42 -5.04 21.01 1.49
C ALA A 42 -3.81 21.13 0.57
N GLU A 43 -3.93 21.97 -0.45
CA GLU A 43 -2.91 22.21 -1.49
C GLU A 43 -1.51 22.50 -0.90
N ILE A 44 -1.48 23.25 0.20
CA ILE A 44 -0.22 23.64 0.85
C ILE A 44 0.61 22.44 1.37
N TYR A 45 -0.03 21.31 1.60
CA TYR A 45 0.63 20.08 2.08
C TYR A 45 1.02 19.12 0.94
N ARG A 46 0.84 19.50 -0.30
CA ARG A 46 1.22 18.63 -1.42
C ARG A 46 2.72 18.44 -1.53
N PRO A 47 3.19 17.26 -2.02
CA PRO A 47 4.62 16.97 -2.15
C PRO A 47 5.39 18.05 -2.94
N GLU A 48 4.76 18.65 -3.96
CA GLU A 48 5.35 19.69 -4.79
C GLU A 48 5.73 20.96 -4.02
N ASN A 49 5.12 21.16 -2.84
CA ASN A 49 5.38 22.29 -1.95
C ASN A 49 6.45 21.99 -0.88
N VAL A 50 6.99 20.78 -0.89
CA VAL A 50 8.03 20.39 0.09
C VAL A 50 9.41 20.86 -0.40
N ALA A 51 10.11 21.58 0.47
CA ALA A 51 11.47 22.01 0.16
C ALA A 51 12.42 20.81 0.05
N PRO A 52 13.23 20.72 -1.00
CA PRO A 52 14.25 19.69 -1.12
C PRO A 52 15.30 19.78 -0.01
N VAL A 53 15.86 18.62 0.36
CA VAL A 53 17.02 18.55 1.26
C VAL A 53 18.28 18.67 0.39
N GLU A 54 19.08 19.69 0.68
CA GLU A 54 20.38 19.83 0.02
C GLU A 54 21.32 18.69 0.45
N ASN A 55 22.03 18.13 -0.51
CA ASN A 55 23.00 17.04 -0.29
C ASN A 55 22.40 15.81 0.43
N SER A 56 21.13 15.48 0.13
CA SER A 56 20.51 14.27 0.68
C SER A 56 21.32 13.02 0.30
N PRO A 57 21.59 12.11 1.26
CA PRO A 57 22.22 10.82 0.97
C PRO A 57 21.38 9.92 0.07
N LEU A 58 20.08 10.21 -0.08
CA LEU A 58 19.17 9.48 -0.95
C LEU A 58 19.12 10.06 -2.36
N SER A 59 19.78 11.20 -2.63
CA SER A 59 19.67 11.88 -3.94
C SER A 59 20.13 10.97 -5.08
N GLY A 60 19.28 10.81 -6.09
CA GLY A 60 19.53 9.97 -7.25
C GLY A 60 19.21 8.48 -7.06
N MET A 61 18.85 8.05 -5.84
CA MET A 61 18.41 6.67 -5.60
C MET A 61 17.06 6.37 -6.27
N ASN A 62 16.87 5.10 -6.61
CA ASN A 62 15.61 4.54 -7.07
C ASN A 62 15.04 3.61 -5.99
N LEU A 63 13.91 3.97 -5.41
CA LEU A 63 13.31 3.28 -4.27
C LEU A 63 12.08 2.47 -4.71
N CYS A 64 11.88 1.29 -4.13
CA CYS A 64 10.65 0.53 -4.33
C CYS A 64 9.85 0.48 -3.03
N PHE A 65 8.56 0.86 -3.08
CA PHE A 65 7.66 0.83 -1.93
C PHE A 65 6.57 -0.22 -2.18
N LEU A 66 6.47 -1.19 -1.27
CA LEU A 66 5.42 -2.20 -1.26
C LEU A 66 4.57 -2.03 0.00
N GLY A 67 3.24 -1.99 -0.14
CA GLY A 67 2.41 -1.79 1.03
C GLY A 67 0.91 -1.88 0.83
N SER A 68 0.18 -1.44 1.85
CA SER A 68 -1.27 -1.32 1.84
C SER A 68 -1.72 0.14 1.92
N SER A 69 -2.84 0.43 2.58
CA SER A 69 -3.49 1.75 2.60
C SER A 69 -2.60 2.91 3.07
N VAL A 70 -1.64 2.67 3.96
CA VAL A 70 -0.71 3.71 4.44
C VAL A 70 0.30 4.05 3.35
N THR A 71 0.88 3.04 2.71
CA THR A 71 1.79 3.23 1.57
C THR A 71 1.07 3.79 0.35
N GLU A 72 -0.18 3.39 0.11
CA GLU A 72 -1.02 3.91 -0.96
C GLU A 72 -1.32 5.40 -0.77
N GLY A 73 -1.55 5.82 0.48
CA GLY A 73 -2.08 7.14 0.79
C GLY A 73 -3.59 7.21 0.61
N ALA A 74 -4.31 6.13 0.97
CA ALA A 74 -5.75 5.98 0.72
C ALA A 74 -6.60 7.13 1.29
N ALA A 75 -6.21 7.72 2.42
CA ALA A 75 -6.90 8.88 3.02
C ALA A 75 -6.36 10.23 2.53
N SER A 76 -5.34 10.26 1.70
CA SER A 76 -4.60 11.46 1.26
C SER A 76 -4.48 11.56 -0.26
N LEU A 77 -5.54 11.19 -0.98
CA LEU A 77 -5.62 11.30 -2.44
C LEU A 77 -4.48 10.54 -3.15
N GLU A 78 -4.20 9.33 -2.69
CA GLU A 78 -3.13 8.45 -3.20
C GLU A 78 -1.72 9.05 -3.05
N THR A 79 -1.57 10.00 -2.14
CA THR A 79 -0.29 10.62 -1.77
C THR A 79 0.13 10.11 -0.41
N SER A 80 1.29 9.51 -0.31
CA SER A 80 1.84 8.95 0.93
C SER A 80 3.23 9.52 1.24
N PHE A 81 3.85 9.04 2.28
CA PHE A 81 5.24 9.39 2.60
C PHE A 81 6.22 9.05 1.48
N ALA A 82 5.89 8.11 0.57
CA ALA A 82 6.74 7.73 -0.56
C ALA A 82 6.98 8.93 -1.50
N GLU A 83 5.90 9.66 -1.87
CA GLU A 83 5.98 10.86 -2.68
C GLU A 83 6.80 11.97 -2.00
N TYR A 84 6.59 12.15 -0.68
CA TYR A 84 7.36 13.14 0.09
C TYR A 84 8.84 12.79 0.19
N ILE A 85 9.17 11.51 0.40
CA ILE A 85 10.57 11.06 0.39
C ILE A 85 11.19 11.35 -0.97
N ALA A 86 10.51 10.99 -2.06
CA ALA A 86 11.02 11.16 -3.41
C ALA A 86 11.29 12.64 -3.74
N VAL A 87 10.31 13.51 -3.57
CA VAL A 87 10.45 14.95 -3.86
C VAL A 87 11.48 15.60 -2.95
N ARG A 88 11.41 15.34 -1.64
CA ARG A 88 12.31 15.94 -0.67
C ARG A 88 13.77 15.58 -0.87
N ASN A 89 14.05 14.36 -1.34
CA ASN A 89 15.40 13.84 -1.46
C ASN A 89 15.89 13.72 -2.92
N ASN A 90 15.09 14.16 -3.91
CA ASN A 90 15.42 14.00 -5.31
C ASN A 90 15.70 12.53 -5.70
N CYS A 91 14.78 11.63 -5.28
CA CYS A 91 14.79 10.21 -5.63
C CYS A 91 13.77 9.91 -6.73
N THR A 92 13.98 8.81 -7.44
CA THR A 92 12.93 8.13 -8.21
C THR A 92 12.30 7.02 -7.38
N TYR A 93 11.10 6.59 -7.73
CA TYR A 93 10.45 5.51 -6.99
C TYR A 93 9.44 4.73 -7.83
N VAL A 94 9.24 3.47 -7.42
CA VAL A 94 8.09 2.64 -7.78
C VAL A 94 7.25 2.46 -6.50
N LYS A 95 5.94 2.65 -6.59
CA LYS A 95 5.02 2.42 -5.47
C LYS A 95 3.96 1.39 -5.86
N GLU A 96 4.05 0.21 -5.28
CA GLU A 96 3.06 -0.86 -5.42
C GLU A 96 2.31 -1.00 -4.10
N ALA A 97 1.15 -0.35 -4.00
CA ALA A 97 0.37 -0.29 -2.77
C ALA A 97 -1.13 -0.31 -3.04
N VAL A 98 -1.85 -1.17 -2.28
CA VAL A 98 -3.30 -1.32 -2.39
C VAL A 98 -3.91 -1.47 -1.00
N GLY A 99 -4.87 -0.62 -0.67
CA GLY A 99 -5.53 -0.61 0.63
C GLY A 99 -6.26 -1.92 0.94
N GLY A 100 -6.22 -2.33 2.21
CA GLY A 100 -6.90 -3.53 2.70
C GLY A 100 -6.17 -4.85 2.43
N THR A 101 -5.01 -4.83 1.77
CA THR A 101 -4.28 -6.04 1.38
C THR A 101 -3.33 -6.52 2.47
N THR A 102 -3.08 -7.82 2.52
CA THR A 102 -2.21 -8.49 3.48
C THR A 102 -0.80 -8.67 2.95
N LEU A 103 0.16 -8.77 3.86
CA LEU A 103 1.53 -9.15 3.55
C LEU A 103 1.60 -10.62 3.18
N ALA A 104 0.93 -11.48 3.98
CA ALA A 104 0.83 -12.91 3.70
C ALA A 104 0.01 -13.19 2.43
N ASP A 105 0.39 -14.23 1.70
CA ASP A 105 -0.16 -14.60 0.39
C ASP A 105 -1.49 -15.36 0.54
N ASN A 106 -2.55 -14.67 0.97
CA ASN A 106 -3.88 -15.25 1.16
C ASN A 106 -4.85 -15.00 0.00
N ASP A 107 -4.56 -14.04 -0.87
CA ASP A 107 -5.35 -13.74 -2.07
C ASP A 107 -4.50 -13.13 -3.20
N LYS A 108 -5.16 -12.85 -4.34
CA LYS A 108 -4.49 -12.32 -5.54
C LYS A 108 -3.97 -10.89 -5.40
N THR A 109 -4.36 -10.18 -4.35
CA THR A 109 -3.97 -8.79 -4.08
C THR A 109 -2.94 -8.67 -2.96
N SER A 110 -2.49 -9.80 -2.41
CA SER A 110 -1.45 -9.87 -1.38
C SER A 110 -0.15 -9.19 -1.83
N TYR A 111 0.69 -8.81 -0.89
CA TYR A 111 2.00 -8.22 -1.20
C TYR A 111 2.85 -9.16 -2.05
N ILE A 112 2.87 -10.46 -1.72
CA ILE A 112 3.61 -11.46 -2.49
C ILE A 112 3.15 -11.48 -3.94
N GLN A 113 1.83 -11.55 -4.20
CA GLN A 113 1.31 -11.60 -5.56
C GLN A 113 1.62 -10.32 -6.34
N ARG A 114 1.46 -9.16 -5.72
CA ARG A 114 1.75 -7.87 -6.37
C ARG A 114 3.25 -7.66 -6.60
N MET A 115 4.09 -8.08 -5.66
CA MET A 115 5.54 -8.06 -5.83
C MET A 115 5.97 -8.88 -7.05
N LEU A 116 5.44 -10.09 -7.19
CA LEU A 116 5.81 -11.02 -8.27
C LEU A 116 5.28 -10.60 -9.65
N HIS A 117 4.12 -9.93 -9.71
CA HIS A 117 3.42 -9.69 -10.97
C HIS A 117 3.42 -8.24 -11.43
N ASN A 118 3.57 -7.28 -10.52
CA ASN A 118 3.44 -5.86 -10.85
C ASN A 118 4.76 -5.09 -10.77
N ILE A 119 5.79 -5.64 -10.10
CA ILE A 119 7.10 -5.01 -10.03
C ILE A 119 8.03 -5.70 -11.04
N ASP A 120 8.67 -4.91 -11.91
CA ASP A 120 9.58 -5.43 -12.93
C ASP A 120 10.78 -6.12 -12.26
N PRO A 121 10.99 -7.43 -12.47
CA PRO A 121 12.13 -8.15 -11.90
C PRO A 121 13.49 -7.67 -12.43
N ASN A 122 13.53 -6.95 -13.56
CA ASN A 122 14.74 -6.40 -14.13
C ASN A 122 15.01 -4.95 -13.69
N ALA A 123 14.13 -4.37 -12.87
CA ALA A 123 14.35 -3.02 -12.34
C ALA A 123 15.59 -2.97 -11.46
N GLN A 124 16.20 -1.78 -11.37
CA GLN A 124 17.33 -1.53 -10.48
C GLN A 124 16.82 -0.67 -9.32
N PHE A 125 16.84 -1.22 -8.11
CA PHE A 125 16.46 -0.50 -6.89
C PHE A 125 17.66 -0.39 -5.95
N ASP A 126 17.77 0.76 -5.30
CA ASP A 126 18.77 0.99 -4.25
C ASP A 126 18.26 0.56 -2.87
N ALA A 127 16.94 0.51 -2.69
CA ALA A 127 16.29 -0.05 -1.51
C ALA A 127 14.85 -0.47 -1.79
N PHE A 128 14.42 -1.53 -1.12
CA PHE A 128 13.05 -2.04 -1.12
C PHE A 128 12.41 -1.76 0.25
N ILE A 129 11.37 -0.93 0.28
CA ILE A 129 10.71 -0.47 1.49
C ILE A 129 9.34 -1.15 1.59
N CYS A 130 9.14 -1.97 2.61
CA CYS A 130 7.94 -2.79 2.78
C CYS A 130 7.20 -2.44 4.07
N GLN A 131 5.92 -2.16 3.94
CA GLN A 131 5.02 -1.96 5.08
C GLN A 131 4.71 -3.29 5.78
N LEU A 132 4.85 -3.35 7.11
CA LEU A 132 4.22 -4.41 7.89
C LEU A 132 2.72 -4.14 7.94
N SER A 133 1.93 -5.03 7.33
CA SER A 133 0.51 -4.80 7.18
C SER A 133 -0.27 -5.10 8.46
N THR A 134 -1.08 -4.15 8.92
CA THR A 134 -2.04 -4.36 10.01
C THR A 134 -3.22 -5.25 9.58
N ASN A 135 -3.43 -5.41 8.27
CA ASN A 135 -4.51 -6.24 7.73
C ASN A 135 -4.28 -7.73 8.01
N ASP A 136 -3.03 -8.17 8.16
CA ASP A 136 -2.73 -9.54 8.54
C ASP A 136 -3.32 -9.87 9.91
N ALA A 137 -3.15 -8.99 10.90
CA ALA A 137 -3.77 -9.15 12.21
C ALA A 137 -5.30 -9.09 12.14
N SER A 138 -5.87 -8.14 11.39
CA SER A 138 -7.32 -8.01 11.21
C SER A 138 -7.96 -9.22 10.53
N ASN A 139 -7.22 -9.91 9.69
CA ASN A 139 -7.66 -11.13 9.00
C ASN A 139 -7.25 -12.41 9.75
N ALA A 140 -6.74 -12.29 10.98
CA ALA A 140 -6.28 -13.41 11.80
C ALA A 140 -5.27 -14.32 11.07
N ILE A 141 -4.39 -13.73 10.24
CA ILE A 141 -3.34 -14.48 9.55
C ILE A 141 -2.35 -15.03 10.60
N PRO A 142 -1.99 -16.31 10.54
CA PRO A 142 -1.04 -16.90 11.48
C PRO A 142 0.32 -16.18 11.42
N LEU A 143 0.96 -16.00 12.56
CA LEU A 143 2.31 -15.44 12.61
C LEU A 143 3.30 -16.34 11.86
N GLY A 144 3.18 -17.67 12.03
CA GLY A 144 4.12 -18.64 11.47
C GLY A 144 5.37 -18.79 12.32
N GLU A 145 6.34 -19.49 11.77
CA GLU A 145 7.65 -19.74 12.40
C GLU A 145 8.76 -19.31 11.45
N ILE A 146 9.91 -18.93 12.01
CA ILE A 146 11.09 -18.56 11.22
C ILE A 146 11.71 -19.83 10.66
N SER A 147 11.97 -19.83 9.36
CA SER A 147 12.65 -20.93 8.67
C SER A 147 14.17 -20.86 8.87
N SER A 148 14.82 -22.01 8.86
CA SER A 148 16.28 -22.09 8.74
C SER A 148 16.80 -22.09 7.30
N SER A 149 15.89 -22.14 6.32
CA SER A 149 16.18 -22.16 4.90
C SER A 149 16.41 -20.75 4.33
N ARG A 150 17.00 -20.71 3.15
CA ARG A 150 17.09 -19.53 2.27
C ARG A 150 16.50 -19.78 0.89
N ASN A 151 15.82 -20.92 0.70
CA ASN A 151 15.16 -21.22 -0.56
C ASN A 151 13.73 -20.66 -0.53
N LEU A 152 13.33 -19.96 -1.58
CA LEU A 152 12.00 -19.36 -1.69
C LEU A 152 10.85 -20.38 -1.53
N GLU A 153 11.04 -21.58 -2.03
CA GLU A 153 10.06 -22.67 -1.98
C GLU A 153 9.81 -23.24 -0.57
N ASP A 154 10.72 -23.01 0.37
CA ASP A 154 10.61 -23.53 1.74
C ASP A 154 9.85 -22.58 2.67
N PHE A 155 9.52 -21.37 2.23
CA PHE A 155 8.80 -20.39 3.05
C PHE A 155 7.29 -20.58 2.96
N ASP A 156 6.63 -20.68 4.11
CA ASP A 156 5.16 -20.67 4.18
C ASP A 156 4.62 -19.24 4.03
N THR A 157 4.49 -18.80 2.79
CA THR A 157 3.98 -17.46 2.47
C THR A 157 2.55 -17.18 2.93
N LYS A 158 1.82 -18.21 3.41
CA LYS A 158 0.48 -18.03 4.02
C LYS A 158 0.56 -17.51 5.46
N THR A 159 1.74 -17.42 6.03
CA THR A 159 2.02 -16.87 7.34
C THR A 159 2.77 -15.54 7.22
N VAL A 160 2.69 -14.71 8.28
CA VAL A 160 3.36 -13.39 8.29
C VAL A 160 4.87 -13.54 8.21
N LEU A 161 5.47 -14.42 9.03
CA LEU A 161 6.92 -14.62 9.05
C LEU A 161 7.43 -15.25 7.75
N GLY A 162 6.75 -16.27 7.23
CA GLY A 162 7.16 -16.87 5.96
C GLY A 162 7.06 -15.91 4.78
N ALA A 163 6.05 -15.03 4.76
CA ALA A 163 5.94 -13.99 3.75
C ALA A 163 7.06 -12.93 3.88
N LEU A 164 7.44 -12.56 5.12
CA LEU A 164 8.58 -11.66 5.36
C LEU A 164 9.88 -12.26 4.84
N GLU A 165 10.15 -13.51 5.19
CA GLU A 165 11.35 -14.23 4.73
C GLU A 165 11.40 -14.33 3.21
N TYR A 166 10.24 -14.63 2.59
CA TYR A 166 10.12 -14.68 1.14
C TYR A 166 10.46 -13.33 0.49
N ILE A 167 9.91 -12.23 1.00
CA ILE A 167 10.17 -10.87 0.48
C ILE A 167 11.65 -10.51 0.61
N ILE A 168 12.27 -10.82 1.75
CA ILE A 168 13.70 -10.55 1.99
C ILE A 168 14.56 -11.28 0.96
N VAL A 169 14.36 -12.60 0.82
CA VAL A 169 15.18 -13.42 -0.08
C VAL A 169 14.91 -13.07 -1.53
N TYR A 170 13.64 -12.81 -1.90
CA TYR A 170 13.31 -12.41 -3.26
C TYR A 170 13.94 -11.06 -3.64
N ALA A 171 13.88 -10.06 -2.78
CA ALA A 171 14.50 -8.76 -3.05
C ALA A 171 16.02 -8.85 -3.13
N ASP A 172 16.66 -9.64 -2.26
CA ASP A 172 18.10 -9.86 -2.27
C ASP A 172 18.55 -10.56 -3.54
N THR A 173 17.84 -11.62 -3.97
CA THR A 173 18.22 -12.42 -5.14
C THR A 173 17.84 -11.82 -6.48
N THR A 174 16.76 -11.04 -6.53
CA THR A 174 16.23 -10.48 -7.78
C THR A 174 16.75 -9.05 -8.02
N TRP A 175 16.70 -8.19 -7.02
CA TRP A 175 17.07 -6.77 -7.16
C TRP A 175 18.39 -6.41 -6.47
N HIS A 176 18.98 -7.33 -5.69
CA HIS A 176 20.25 -7.13 -4.98
C HIS A 176 20.29 -5.87 -4.11
N CYS A 177 19.16 -5.52 -3.49
CA CYS A 177 19.00 -4.32 -2.70
C CYS A 177 18.57 -4.64 -1.26
N PRO A 178 18.91 -3.77 -0.28
CA PRO A 178 18.47 -3.93 1.09
C PRO A 178 16.95 -3.78 1.21
N VAL A 179 16.35 -4.56 2.13
CA VAL A 179 14.94 -4.47 2.50
C VAL A 179 14.79 -3.72 3.81
N VAL A 180 13.93 -2.71 3.82
CA VAL A 180 13.57 -1.93 5.01
C VAL A 180 12.11 -2.18 5.33
N PHE A 181 11.83 -2.77 6.48
CA PHE A 181 10.46 -2.89 6.97
C PHE A 181 10.11 -1.72 7.87
N TYR A 182 8.86 -1.24 7.76
CA TYR A 182 8.33 -0.25 8.67
C TYR A 182 6.94 -0.65 9.18
N THR A 183 6.64 -0.23 10.40
CA THR A 183 5.32 -0.38 11.01
C THR A 183 4.48 0.86 10.76
N GLY A 184 3.17 0.67 10.62
CA GLY A 184 2.22 1.78 10.69
C GLY A 184 2.06 2.31 12.12
N THR A 185 1.09 3.21 12.30
CA THR A 185 0.68 3.69 13.63
C THR A 185 0.24 2.50 14.49
N GLN A 186 0.62 2.50 15.76
CA GLN A 186 0.09 1.53 16.71
C GLN A 186 -1.42 1.72 16.83
N TYR A 187 -2.16 0.65 16.64
CA TYR A 187 -3.59 0.62 16.94
C TYR A 187 -3.75 0.04 18.35
N ASP A 188 -4.45 0.78 19.20
CA ASP A 188 -4.94 0.18 20.45
C ASP A 188 -5.96 -0.89 20.05
N SER A 189 -5.60 -2.16 20.28
CA SER A 189 -6.58 -3.23 20.13
C SER A 189 -7.66 -3.03 21.18
N PRO A 190 -8.92 -3.14 20.82
CA PRO A 190 -10.01 -3.11 21.79
C PRO A 190 -9.92 -4.26 22.77
#